data_0f62eb68294199df497703976a558fee
#
_entry.id   0f62eb68294199df497703976a558fee
#
_cell.length_a   1.000
_cell.length_b   1.000
_cell.length_c   1.000
_cell.angle_alpha   90.00
_cell.angle_beta   90.00
_cell.angle_gamma   90.00
#
_symmetry.space_group_name_H-M   'P 1'
#
loop_
_entity.id
_entity.type
_entity.pdbx_description
1 polymer ?
#
loop_
_entity_poly.entity_id
_entity_poly.type
_entity_poly.pdbx_seq_one_letter_code
_entity_poly.pdbx_strand_id
1 'polypeptide(L)'
;MIRPAELERLQGLIAESGTDGWLLFDFRGRNPIASAVLGSEIVGSRRVFVLIPRAGSPVALVHAVDAELWRGWPSQWSQRVWVRRETLAEELGALVRGKRLAVDISPNGAIPYLDGVPAGVADWIRSLGATLVPSADLVTRYCSIWTAEDVASHRRAAAAIAAIAREALTRAGAAAAGEHPISEHEVAIWIRERFDRAGLLTEGSPSVSWGPNAARTHYEPTAEESRPITRGALLLLDLWAREPGGIYADQTWMAAIGPATERDAELWRVVRRARDAALDLLGERVRSGTPVRGAEADAAAKRVIADAGHLEHTVSRTGHSIDRYGIHGLGPPIDDTETYDDRLLLPGVGFSVEPGVYLPGVAGVRSEVNVVVGDRDILVTPDDYQADLLAV
;
A
#
# COMPACT_ATOMS: atom_id res chain seq x y z
N MET A 1 12.54 -11.11 -11.62
CA MET A 1 11.98 -11.63 -12.89
C MET A 1 11.01 -12.77 -12.59
N ILE A 2 9.86 -12.82 -13.28
CA ILE A 2 8.89 -13.94 -13.13
C ILE A 2 9.60 -15.28 -13.31
N ARG A 3 9.35 -16.23 -12.45
CA ARG A 3 9.98 -17.55 -12.47
C ARG A 3 9.12 -18.57 -13.22
N PRO A 4 9.69 -19.55 -13.90
CA PRO A 4 8.91 -20.60 -14.57
C PRO A 4 7.90 -21.30 -13.67
N ALA A 5 8.22 -21.49 -12.40
CA ALA A 5 7.31 -22.08 -11.41
C ALA A 5 6.05 -21.23 -11.09
N GLU A 6 6.13 -19.93 -11.35
CA GLU A 6 5.01 -18.99 -11.12
C GLU A 6 4.14 -18.83 -12.38
N LEU A 7 4.67 -19.21 -13.54
CA LEU A 7 4.00 -19.03 -14.83
C LEU A 7 2.67 -19.76 -14.90
N GLU A 8 2.59 -21.00 -14.45
CA GLU A 8 1.36 -21.80 -14.48
C GLU A 8 0.24 -21.14 -13.67
N ARG A 9 0.56 -20.65 -12.47
CA ARG A 9 -0.39 -19.91 -11.64
C ARG A 9 -0.88 -18.66 -12.35
N LEU A 10 0.04 -17.89 -12.94
CA LEU A 10 -0.30 -16.64 -13.62
C LEU A 10 -1.16 -16.91 -14.87
N GLN A 11 -0.83 -17.93 -15.64
CA GLN A 11 -1.62 -18.34 -16.80
C GLN A 11 -3.03 -18.83 -16.43
N GLY A 12 -3.18 -19.50 -15.29
CA GLY A 12 -4.47 -19.83 -14.72
C GLY A 12 -5.32 -18.59 -14.44
N LEU A 13 -4.75 -17.59 -13.79
CA LEU A 13 -5.44 -16.31 -13.52
C LEU A 13 -5.84 -15.58 -14.81
N ILE A 14 -4.95 -15.56 -15.81
CA ILE A 14 -5.23 -14.97 -17.13
C ILE A 14 -6.38 -15.71 -17.82
N ALA A 15 -6.39 -17.03 -17.78
CA ALA A 15 -7.46 -17.82 -18.37
C ALA A 15 -8.83 -17.54 -17.69
N GLU A 16 -8.85 -17.47 -16.36
CA GLU A 16 -10.03 -17.12 -15.57
C GLU A 16 -10.56 -15.70 -15.87
N SER A 17 -9.68 -14.76 -16.21
CA SER A 17 -10.06 -13.40 -16.62
C SER A 17 -10.73 -13.32 -17.98
N GLY A 18 -10.77 -14.42 -18.75
CA GLY A 18 -11.33 -14.47 -20.09
C GLY A 18 -10.51 -13.70 -21.13
N THR A 19 -9.21 -13.47 -20.85
CA THR A 19 -8.29 -12.80 -21.78
C THR A 19 -7.34 -13.80 -22.45
N ASP A 20 -6.76 -13.40 -23.59
CA ASP A 20 -5.78 -14.21 -24.32
C ASP A 20 -4.38 -14.08 -23.72
N GLY A 21 -4.15 -13.05 -22.88
CA GLY A 21 -2.89 -12.80 -22.22
C GLY A 21 -2.91 -11.48 -21.46
N TRP A 22 -1.86 -11.29 -20.64
CA TRP A 22 -1.53 -10.03 -20.00
C TRP A 22 -0.37 -9.38 -20.74
N LEU A 23 -0.57 -8.21 -21.30
CA LEU A 23 0.47 -7.42 -21.97
C LEU A 23 0.98 -6.36 -21.02
N LEU A 24 2.16 -6.59 -20.49
CA LEU A 24 2.88 -5.63 -19.67
C LEU A 24 3.67 -4.67 -20.56
N PHE A 25 3.72 -3.42 -20.18
CA PHE A 25 4.51 -2.37 -20.81
C PHE A 25 5.32 -1.63 -19.75
N ASP A 26 6.57 -1.32 -20.05
CA ASP A 26 7.34 -0.37 -19.24
C ASP A 26 8.20 0.55 -20.10
N PHE A 27 8.46 1.72 -19.56
CA PHE A 27 9.43 2.69 -20.06
C PHE A 27 10.12 3.38 -18.88
N ARG A 28 11.37 3.00 -18.63
CA ARG A 28 12.22 3.56 -17.57
C ARG A 28 11.69 3.34 -16.15
N GLY A 29 11.10 2.18 -15.88
CA GLY A 29 10.59 1.84 -14.56
C GLY A 29 9.36 2.64 -14.12
N ARG A 30 8.55 3.13 -15.06
CA ARG A 30 7.38 3.96 -14.74
C ARG A 30 6.11 3.16 -14.51
N ASN A 31 6.12 1.87 -14.83
CA ASN A 31 4.98 1.00 -14.54
C ASN A 31 5.33 0.11 -13.34
N PRO A 32 4.83 0.43 -12.13
CA PRO A 32 5.10 -0.36 -10.94
C PRO A 32 4.55 -1.78 -11.05
N ILE A 33 3.45 -2.00 -11.80
CA ILE A 33 2.87 -3.33 -12.03
C ILE A 33 3.84 -4.18 -12.86
N ALA A 34 4.38 -3.63 -13.96
CA ALA A 34 5.38 -4.34 -14.74
C ALA A 34 6.61 -4.67 -13.90
N SER A 35 7.08 -3.76 -13.06
CA SER A 35 8.19 -3.99 -12.13
C SER A 35 7.85 -5.07 -11.10
N ALA A 36 6.64 -5.09 -10.57
CA ALA A 36 6.17 -6.11 -9.62
C ALA A 36 6.13 -7.51 -10.24
N VAL A 37 5.64 -7.63 -11.48
CA VAL A 37 5.50 -8.91 -12.17
C VAL A 37 6.83 -9.40 -12.75
N LEU A 38 7.60 -8.51 -13.38
CA LEU A 38 8.81 -8.87 -14.12
C LEU A 38 10.09 -8.80 -13.30
N GLY A 39 10.09 -8.01 -12.21
CA GLY A 39 11.26 -7.67 -11.41
C GLY A 39 11.85 -6.32 -11.80
N SER A 40 12.27 -5.55 -10.80
CA SER A 40 12.85 -4.21 -11.00
C SER A 40 14.24 -4.23 -11.65
N GLU A 41 14.93 -5.36 -11.58
CA GLU A 41 16.26 -5.55 -12.16
C GLU A 41 16.29 -5.49 -13.70
N ILE A 42 15.12 -5.62 -14.36
CA ILE A 42 15.02 -5.58 -15.82
C ILE A 42 14.50 -4.25 -16.36
N VAL A 43 14.40 -3.25 -15.49
CA VAL A 43 14.02 -1.90 -15.90
C VAL A 43 15.08 -1.32 -16.81
N GLY A 44 14.71 -1.12 -18.08
CA GLY A 44 15.59 -0.60 -19.12
C GLY A 44 15.36 0.89 -19.41
N SER A 45 16.17 1.39 -20.35
CA SER A 45 16.10 2.79 -20.79
C SER A 45 15.16 3.00 -21.98
N ARG A 46 14.63 1.92 -22.54
CA ARG A 46 13.76 1.90 -23.74
C ARG A 46 12.45 1.22 -23.45
N ARG A 47 11.49 1.37 -24.36
CA ARG A 47 10.19 0.69 -24.27
C ARG A 47 10.39 -0.82 -24.31
N VAL A 48 9.73 -1.51 -23.41
CA VAL A 48 9.62 -2.97 -23.36
C VAL A 48 8.16 -3.38 -23.35
N PHE A 49 7.84 -4.47 -24.03
CA PHE A 49 6.56 -5.13 -23.97
C PHE A 49 6.75 -6.59 -23.63
N VAL A 50 6.00 -7.12 -22.71
CA VAL A 50 6.02 -8.54 -22.37
C VAL A 50 4.60 -9.08 -22.45
N LEU A 51 4.37 -10.00 -23.38
CA LEU A 51 3.12 -10.74 -23.45
C LEU A 51 3.26 -12.03 -22.66
N ILE A 52 2.46 -12.18 -21.63
CA ILE A 52 2.26 -13.43 -20.90
C ILE A 52 0.94 -14.01 -21.40
N PRO A 53 0.98 -15.05 -22.27
CA PRO A 53 -0.24 -15.62 -22.83
C PRO A 53 -0.93 -16.52 -21.80
N ARG A 54 -2.24 -16.75 -21.94
CA ARG A 54 -3.01 -17.72 -21.13
C ARG A 54 -2.52 -19.16 -21.25
N ALA A 55 -1.75 -19.47 -22.29
CA ALA A 55 -1.08 -20.75 -22.49
C ALA A 55 0.11 -20.58 -23.43
N GLY A 56 1.17 -21.38 -23.22
CA GLY A 56 2.40 -21.31 -24.00
C GLY A 56 3.44 -20.40 -23.35
N SER A 57 4.50 -20.08 -24.10
CA SER A 57 5.64 -19.34 -23.57
C SER A 57 5.43 -17.83 -23.61
N PRO A 58 5.81 -17.10 -22.56
CA PRO A 58 5.91 -15.64 -22.59
C PRO A 58 6.84 -15.12 -23.67
N VAL A 59 6.56 -13.92 -24.18
CA VAL A 59 7.35 -13.25 -25.21
C VAL A 59 7.74 -11.87 -24.71
N ALA A 60 9.03 -11.61 -24.58
CA ALA A 60 9.59 -10.29 -24.30
C ALA A 60 10.03 -9.61 -25.58
N LEU A 61 9.55 -8.38 -25.84
CA LEU A 61 9.93 -7.54 -26.96
C LEU A 61 10.79 -6.39 -26.42
N VAL A 62 12.10 -6.49 -26.55
CA VAL A 62 13.11 -5.64 -25.91
C VAL A 62 13.94 -4.87 -26.93
N HIS A 63 14.44 -3.69 -26.56
CA HIS A 63 15.35 -2.94 -27.42
C HIS A 63 16.78 -3.51 -27.32
N ALA A 64 17.51 -3.50 -28.43
CA ALA A 64 18.89 -4.03 -28.47
C ALA A 64 19.82 -3.42 -27.42
N VAL A 65 19.68 -2.14 -27.06
CA VAL A 65 20.48 -1.47 -26.01
C VAL A 65 20.27 -2.10 -24.63
N ASP A 66 19.05 -2.54 -24.34
CA ASP A 66 18.67 -3.07 -23.02
C ASP A 66 18.68 -4.63 -23.00
N ALA A 67 19.06 -5.29 -24.10
CA ALA A 67 18.98 -6.76 -24.24
C ALA A 67 19.80 -7.52 -23.16
N GLU A 68 20.90 -6.92 -22.71
CA GLU A 68 21.74 -7.48 -21.65
C GLU A 68 21.04 -7.62 -20.29
N LEU A 69 20.10 -6.74 -19.98
CA LEU A 69 19.30 -6.78 -18.75
C LEU A 69 18.41 -8.04 -18.72
N TRP A 70 18.16 -8.61 -19.90
CA TRP A 70 17.28 -9.78 -20.09
C TRP A 70 18.01 -11.12 -20.16
N ARG A 71 19.30 -11.17 -19.78
CA ARG A 71 20.08 -12.43 -19.73
C ARG A 71 19.47 -13.49 -18.82
N GLY A 72 18.78 -13.05 -17.76
CA GLY A 72 18.06 -13.92 -16.85
C GLY A 72 16.70 -14.41 -17.37
N TRP A 73 16.26 -13.95 -18.56
CA TRP A 73 15.03 -14.42 -19.17
C TRP A 73 15.12 -15.90 -19.47
N PRO A 74 14.17 -16.75 -19.03
CA PRO A 74 14.24 -18.18 -19.24
C PRO A 74 14.45 -18.55 -20.72
N SER A 75 15.43 -19.38 -21.01
CA SER A 75 15.82 -19.73 -22.39
C SER A 75 14.72 -20.43 -23.19
N GLN A 76 13.76 -21.05 -22.50
CA GLN A 76 12.58 -21.67 -23.11
C GLN A 76 11.48 -20.66 -23.49
N TRP A 77 11.60 -19.39 -23.07
CA TRP A 77 10.68 -18.31 -23.42
C TRP A 77 11.23 -17.48 -24.59
N SER A 78 10.36 -16.84 -25.35
CA SER A 78 10.77 -16.07 -26.52
C SER A 78 11.25 -14.68 -26.13
N GLN A 79 12.40 -14.29 -26.66
CA GLN A 79 12.89 -12.91 -26.61
C GLN A 79 13.03 -12.40 -28.05
N ARG A 80 12.38 -11.27 -28.36
CA ARG A 80 12.47 -10.59 -29.65
C ARG A 80 13.16 -9.25 -29.45
N VAL A 81 14.10 -8.95 -30.34
CA VAL A 81 14.91 -7.73 -30.22
C VAL A 81 14.53 -6.77 -31.34
N TRP A 82 14.25 -5.53 -30.97
CA TRP A 82 13.98 -4.45 -31.92
C TRP A 82 15.05 -3.36 -31.81
N VAL A 83 15.24 -2.62 -32.92
CA VAL A 83 16.19 -1.48 -33.01
C VAL A 83 15.47 -0.23 -33.53
N ARG A 84 14.64 -0.40 -34.53
CA ARG A 84 13.92 0.68 -35.22
C ARG A 84 12.44 0.65 -34.86
N ARG A 85 11.79 1.83 -34.93
CA ARG A 85 10.36 1.98 -34.63
C ARG A 85 9.47 1.10 -35.55
N GLU A 86 9.90 0.91 -36.81
CA GLU A 86 9.21 0.08 -37.78
C GLU A 86 9.22 -1.39 -37.34
N THR A 87 10.39 -1.92 -36.98
CA THR A 87 10.54 -3.28 -36.45
C THR A 87 9.73 -3.45 -35.15
N LEU A 88 9.74 -2.44 -34.27
CA LEU A 88 8.91 -2.49 -33.06
C LEU A 88 7.41 -2.58 -33.40
N ALA A 89 6.94 -1.81 -34.37
CA ALA A 89 5.54 -1.82 -34.78
C ALA A 89 5.12 -3.16 -35.39
N GLU A 90 5.97 -3.74 -36.24
CA GLU A 90 5.76 -5.04 -36.87
C GLU A 90 5.70 -6.16 -35.81
N GLU A 91 6.69 -6.23 -34.93
CA GLU A 91 6.78 -7.27 -33.88
C GLU A 91 5.67 -7.14 -32.85
N LEU A 92 5.35 -5.91 -32.43
CA LEU A 92 4.21 -5.69 -31.50
C LEU A 92 2.91 -6.06 -32.18
N GLY A 93 2.70 -5.65 -33.43
CA GLY A 93 1.52 -6.02 -34.22
C GLY A 93 1.34 -7.53 -34.36
N ALA A 94 2.42 -8.26 -34.57
CA ALA A 94 2.41 -9.73 -34.63
C ALA A 94 2.05 -10.38 -33.27
N LEU A 95 2.42 -9.73 -32.16
CA LEU A 95 2.09 -10.22 -30.81
C LEU A 95 0.63 -10.00 -30.43
N VAL A 96 0.02 -8.86 -30.82
CA VAL A 96 -1.23 -8.39 -30.21
C VAL A 96 -2.45 -8.52 -31.12
N ARG A 97 -2.27 -8.62 -32.45
CA ARG A 97 -3.38 -8.61 -33.42
C ARG A 97 -4.41 -9.69 -33.16
N GLY A 98 -5.68 -9.26 -33.11
CA GLY A 98 -6.84 -10.14 -32.90
C GLY A 98 -6.98 -10.70 -31.49
N LYS A 99 -6.16 -10.24 -30.53
CA LYS A 99 -6.20 -10.71 -29.14
C LYS A 99 -6.99 -9.77 -28.24
N ARG A 100 -7.65 -10.34 -27.25
CA ARG A 100 -8.22 -9.67 -26.08
C ARG A 100 -7.19 -9.70 -24.95
N LEU A 101 -6.59 -8.58 -24.63
CA LEU A 101 -5.45 -8.50 -23.69
C LEU A 101 -5.81 -7.70 -22.45
N ALA A 102 -5.44 -8.24 -21.30
CA ALA A 102 -5.35 -7.46 -20.06
C ALA A 102 -4.15 -6.51 -20.18
N VAL A 103 -4.33 -5.25 -19.80
CA VAL A 103 -3.32 -4.19 -19.85
C VAL A 103 -3.51 -3.28 -18.66
N ASP A 104 -2.42 -2.70 -18.16
CA ASP A 104 -2.42 -1.82 -16.99
C ASP A 104 -2.95 -0.44 -17.38
N ILE A 105 -4.26 -0.37 -17.57
CA ILE A 105 -5.03 0.83 -17.88
C ILE A 105 -6.18 0.98 -16.89
N SER A 106 -6.50 2.24 -16.54
CA SER A 106 -7.66 2.57 -15.72
C SER A 106 -8.63 3.44 -16.51
N PRO A 107 -9.78 2.90 -16.96
CA PRO A 107 -10.78 3.69 -17.68
C PRO A 107 -11.21 4.91 -16.87
N ASN A 108 -11.26 6.06 -17.53
CA ASN A 108 -11.58 7.37 -16.94
C ASN A 108 -10.64 7.81 -15.80
N GLY A 109 -9.47 7.16 -15.65
CA GLY A 109 -8.54 7.44 -14.56
C GLY A 109 -9.10 7.09 -13.16
N ALA A 110 -10.07 6.16 -13.10
CA ALA A 110 -10.76 5.82 -11.85
C ALA A 110 -9.82 5.32 -10.75
N ILE A 111 -8.78 4.56 -11.14
CA ILE A 111 -7.78 3.99 -10.22
C ILE A 111 -6.38 4.39 -10.72
N PRO A 112 -5.86 5.57 -10.32
CA PRO A 112 -4.64 6.13 -10.92
C PRO A 112 -3.39 5.24 -10.83
N TYR A 113 -3.22 4.53 -9.72
CA TYR A 113 -2.06 3.64 -9.50
C TYR A 113 -2.10 2.34 -10.33
N LEU A 114 -3.20 2.06 -11.01
CA LEU A 114 -3.32 0.96 -11.99
C LEU A 114 -3.17 1.43 -13.44
N ASP A 115 -3.01 2.72 -13.70
CA ASP A 115 -2.87 3.30 -15.05
C ASP A 115 -1.39 3.41 -15.45
N GLY A 116 -0.73 2.25 -15.54
CA GLY A 116 0.70 2.13 -15.85
C GLY A 116 1.04 2.26 -17.33
N VAL A 117 0.04 2.19 -18.24
CA VAL A 117 0.24 2.28 -19.68
C VAL A 117 -0.27 3.61 -20.21
N PRO A 118 0.60 4.49 -20.74
CA PRO A 118 0.19 5.78 -21.28
C PRO A 118 -0.89 5.66 -22.36
N ALA A 119 -1.87 6.56 -22.37
CA ALA A 119 -3.00 6.55 -23.31
C ALA A 119 -2.57 6.37 -24.77
N GLY A 120 -1.51 7.10 -25.21
CA GLY A 120 -1.00 6.96 -26.58
C GLY A 120 -0.41 5.58 -26.89
N VAL A 121 0.11 4.86 -25.90
CA VAL A 121 0.57 3.48 -26.06
C VAL A 121 -0.64 2.53 -26.16
N ALA A 122 -1.63 2.72 -25.32
CA ALA A 122 -2.87 1.94 -25.36
C ALA A 122 -3.58 2.12 -26.71
N ASP A 123 -3.69 3.34 -27.21
CA ASP A 123 -4.30 3.63 -28.53
C ASP A 123 -3.49 3.01 -29.68
N TRP A 124 -2.17 3.05 -29.58
CA TRP A 124 -1.32 2.38 -30.56
C TRP A 124 -1.55 0.87 -30.57
N ILE A 125 -1.60 0.21 -29.41
CA ILE A 125 -1.88 -1.23 -29.32
C ILE A 125 -3.26 -1.56 -29.90
N ARG A 126 -4.29 -0.74 -29.64
CA ARG A 126 -5.62 -0.88 -30.24
C ARG A 126 -5.55 -0.77 -31.77
N SER A 127 -4.80 0.21 -32.28
CA SER A 127 -4.64 0.41 -33.76
C SER A 127 -3.95 -0.77 -34.45
N LEU A 128 -3.17 -1.58 -33.70
CA LEU A 128 -2.56 -2.81 -34.17
C LEU A 128 -3.53 -4.01 -34.17
N GLY A 129 -4.77 -3.81 -33.74
CA GLY A 129 -5.85 -4.79 -33.80
C GLY A 129 -6.11 -5.58 -32.53
N ALA A 130 -5.65 -5.10 -31.37
CA ALA A 130 -5.97 -5.69 -30.06
C ALA A 130 -7.23 -5.09 -29.45
N THR A 131 -7.95 -5.90 -28.66
CA THR A 131 -8.96 -5.42 -27.70
C THR A 131 -8.32 -5.35 -26.32
N LEU A 132 -8.35 -4.18 -25.66
CA LEU A 132 -7.74 -3.99 -24.33
C LEU A 132 -8.82 -3.99 -23.26
N VAL A 133 -8.51 -4.66 -22.15
CA VAL A 133 -9.28 -4.64 -20.90
C VAL A 133 -8.36 -4.30 -19.73
N PRO A 134 -8.87 -3.68 -18.65
CA PRO A 134 -8.08 -3.43 -17.45
C PRO A 134 -7.51 -4.71 -16.85
N SER A 135 -6.28 -4.66 -16.33
CA SER A 135 -5.64 -5.76 -15.62
C SER A 135 -5.97 -5.81 -14.13
N ALA A 136 -6.78 -4.90 -13.63
CA ALA A 136 -7.02 -4.62 -12.21
C ALA A 136 -7.19 -5.87 -11.32
N ASP A 137 -8.06 -6.82 -11.71
CA ASP A 137 -8.27 -8.07 -10.98
C ASP A 137 -7.05 -8.99 -11.02
N LEU A 138 -6.32 -9.03 -12.15
CA LEU A 138 -5.07 -9.79 -12.25
C LEU A 138 -4.01 -9.23 -11.32
N VAL A 139 -3.90 -7.89 -11.23
CA VAL A 139 -2.98 -7.21 -10.31
C VAL A 139 -3.31 -7.61 -8.88
N THR A 140 -4.57 -7.51 -8.45
CA THR A 140 -4.98 -7.93 -7.10
C THR A 140 -4.60 -9.37 -6.83
N ARG A 141 -5.02 -10.30 -7.69
CA ARG A 141 -4.85 -11.74 -7.49
C ARG A 141 -3.42 -12.24 -7.60
N TYR A 142 -2.59 -11.54 -8.38
CA TYR A 142 -1.19 -11.93 -8.54
C TYR A 142 -0.24 -11.20 -7.60
N CYS A 143 -0.40 -9.88 -7.42
CA CYS A 143 0.53 -9.05 -6.68
C CYS A 143 0.17 -8.89 -5.20
N SER A 144 -1.13 -8.86 -4.84
CA SER A 144 -1.56 -8.38 -3.53
C SER A 144 -2.07 -9.48 -2.59
N ILE A 145 -2.09 -10.74 -3.03
CA ILE A 145 -2.42 -11.89 -2.16
C ILE A 145 -1.18 -12.31 -1.38
N TRP A 146 -1.26 -12.24 -0.07
CA TRP A 146 -0.18 -12.64 0.84
C TRP A 146 -0.17 -14.15 1.02
N THR A 147 1.03 -14.71 1.05
CA THR A 147 1.26 -16.10 1.43
C THR A 147 1.24 -16.25 2.95
N ALA A 148 1.21 -17.47 3.45
CA ALA A 148 1.32 -17.73 4.88
C ALA A 148 2.63 -17.17 5.50
N GLU A 149 3.74 -17.19 4.74
CA GLU A 149 5.01 -16.58 5.18
C GLU A 149 4.94 -15.05 5.17
N ASP A 150 4.28 -14.45 4.19
CA ASP A 150 4.04 -13.01 4.17
C ASP A 150 3.26 -12.57 5.43
N VAL A 151 2.20 -13.30 5.78
CA VAL A 151 1.41 -13.05 6.99
C VAL A 151 2.27 -13.22 8.25
N ALA A 152 3.10 -14.27 8.32
CA ALA A 152 3.96 -14.50 9.46
C ALA A 152 5.02 -13.41 9.63
N SER A 153 5.67 -12.99 8.54
CA SER A 153 6.66 -11.91 8.53
C SER A 153 6.03 -10.57 8.92
N HIS A 154 4.84 -10.26 8.36
CA HIS A 154 4.09 -9.08 8.73
C HIS A 154 3.75 -9.04 10.24
N ARG A 155 3.27 -10.15 10.81
CA ARG A 155 2.95 -10.22 12.26
C ARG A 155 4.18 -9.97 13.14
N ARG A 156 5.36 -10.51 12.76
CA ARG A 156 6.61 -10.24 13.50
C ARG A 156 6.99 -8.76 13.43
N ALA A 157 6.92 -8.16 12.23
CA ALA A 157 7.16 -6.73 12.06
C ALA A 157 6.15 -5.89 12.86
N ALA A 158 4.85 -6.22 12.80
CA ALA A 158 3.80 -5.51 13.53
C ALA A 158 4.00 -5.54 15.05
N ALA A 159 4.38 -6.70 15.59
CA ALA A 159 4.67 -6.84 17.02
C ALA A 159 5.91 -6.02 17.44
N ALA A 160 6.96 -6.01 16.62
CA ALA A 160 8.16 -5.24 16.89
C ALA A 160 7.90 -3.72 16.83
N ILE A 161 7.15 -3.24 15.83
CA ILE A 161 6.74 -1.84 15.70
C ILE A 161 5.91 -1.41 16.91
N ALA A 162 4.92 -2.20 17.31
CA ALA A 162 4.07 -1.91 18.47
C ALA A 162 4.89 -1.78 19.79
N ALA A 163 5.89 -2.64 19.97
CA ALA A 163 6.78 -2.55 21.13
C ALA A 163 7.63 -1.26 21.10
N ILE A 164 8.21 -0.94 19.94
CA ILE A 164 9.01 0.27 19.73
C ILE A 164 8.17 1.54 19.91
N ALA A 165 6.93 1.56 19.39
CA ALA A 165 6.02 2.69 19.56
C ALA A 165 5.71 2.97 21.04
N ARG A 166 5.38 1.93 21.81
CA ARG A 166 5.12 2.08 23.27
C ARG A 166 6.35 2.56 24.04
N GLU A 167 7.54 2.05 23.70
CA GLU A 167 8.80 2.53 24.27
C GLU A 167 9.04 4.01 23.95
N ALA A 168 8.81 4.41 22.69
CA ALA A 168 8.97 5.80 22.23
C ALA A 168 8.02 6.76 22.97
N LEU A 169 6.74 6.39 23.10
CA LEU A 169 5.75 7.17 23.86
C LEU A 169 6.14 7.31 25.33
N THR A 170 6.52 6.20 25.98
CA THR A 170 6.97 6.22 27.38
C THR A 170 8.21 7.10 27.56
N ARG A 171 9.19 7.00 26.66
CA ARG A 171 10.39 7.84 26.66
C ARG A 171 10.07 9.31 26.50
N ALA A 172 9.17 9.65 25.57
CA ALA A 172 8.74 11.03 25.32
C ALA A 172 8.04 11.62 26.56
N GLY A 173 7.12 10.86 27.18
CA GLY A 173 6.43 11.28 28.39
C GLY A 173 7.38 11.50 29.59
N ALA A 174 8.33 10.58 29.79
CA ALA A 174 9.33 10.73 30.84
C ALA A 174 10.23 11.98 30.64
N ALA A 175 10.66 12.23 29.41
CA ALA A 175 11.46 13.43 29.09
C ALA A 175 10.64 14.72 29.24
N ALA A 176 9.36 14.72 28.89
CA ALA A 176 8.48 15.88 29.03
C ALA A 176 8.21 16.26 30.51
N ALA A 177 8.44 15.36 31.44
CA ALA A 177 8.36 15.64 32.87
C ALA A 177 9.66 16.25 33.45
N GLY A 178 10.78 16.22 32.70
CA GLY A 178 12.09 16.71 33.11
C GLY A 178 12.38 18.13 32.64
N GLU A 179 13.61 18.59 32.95
CA GLU A 179 14.09 19.93 32.55
C GLU A 179 14.47 20.02 31.06
N HIS A 180 14.70 18.89 30.40
CA HIS A 180 15.16 18.79 29.01
C HIS A 180 14.22 17.90 28.20
N PRO A 181 13.08 18.42 27.71
CA PRO A 181 12.18 17.64 26.87
C PRO A 181 12.85 17.33 25.52
N ILE A 182 12.68 16.06 25.06
CA ILE A 182 13.17 15.65 23.74
C ILE A 182 12.29 16.22 22.63
N SER A 183 12.88 16.45 21.46
CA SER A 183 12.16 16.93 20.29
C SER A 183 11.51 15.77 19.50
N GLU A 184 10.52 16.10 18.64
CA GLU A 184 9.93 15.17 17.70
C GLU A 184 11.01 14.49 16.83
N HIS A 185 11.99 15.26 16.35
CA HIS A 185 13.10 14.75 15.54
C HIS A 185 13.99 13.76 16.30
N GLU A 186 14.32 14.03 17.57
CA GLU A 186 15.12 13.12 18.37
C GLU A 186 14.38 11.80 18.63
N VAL A 187 13.07 11.82 18.79
CA VAL A 187 12.26 10.59 18.91
C VAL A 187 12.25 9.83 17.57
N ALA A 188 12.12 10.51 16.44
CA ALA A 188 12.15 9.87 15.12
C ALA A 188 13.51 9.17 14.86
N ILE A 189 14.63 9.84 15.19
CA ILE A 189 15.98 9.21 15.12
C ILE A 189 16.04 7.99 16.01
N TRP A 190 15.58 8.10 17.26
CA TRP A 190 15.60 6.99 18.21
C TRP A 190 14.78 5.78 17.69
N ILE A 191 13.60 6.01 17.09
CA ILE A 191 12.77 4.95 16.51
C ILE A 191 13.54 4.25 15.37
N ARG A 192 14.18 5.01 14.46
CA ARG A 192 15.00 4.44 13.38
C ARG A 192 16.12 3.57 13.89
N GLU A 193 16.85 4.03 14.92
CA GLU A 193 17.89 3.21 15.58
C GLU A 193 17.32 1.91 16.17
N ARG A 194 16.08 1.93 16.66
CA ARG A 194 15.42 0.72 17.18
C ARG A 194 15.02 -0.23 16.05
N PHE A 195 14.57 0.30 14.91
CA PHE A 195 14.33 -0.51 13.72
C PHE A 195 15.62 -1.19 13.24
N ASP A 196 16.71 -0.45 13.12
CA ASP A 196 18.00 -1.01 12.73
C ASP A 196 18.47 -2.13 13.68
N ARG A 197 18.36 -1.93 14.98
CA ARG A 197 18.69 -2.95 15.99
C ARG A 197 17.78 -4.18 15.94
N ALA A 198 16.54 -4.01 15.53
CA ALA A 198 15.59 -5.10 15.33
C ALA A 198 15.73 -5.78 13.97
N GLY A 199 16.64 -5.31 13.10
CA GLY A 199 16.82 -5.83 11.75
C GLY A 199 15.67 -5.51 10.81
N LEU A 200 14.89 -4.47 11.11
CA LEU A 200 13.76 -4.01 10.29
C LEU A 200 14.23 -2.97 9.27
N LEU A 201 13.60 -2.99 8.11
CA LEU A 201 13.79 -2.02 7.03
C LEU A 201 12.59 -1.09 6.97
N THR A 202 12.85 0.21 6.83
CA THR A 202 11.82 1.24 6.59
C THR A 202 12.20 2.12 5.40
N GLU A 203 11.20 2.67 4.74
CA GLU A 203 11.36 3.70 3.72
C GLU A 203 10.95 5.04 4.33
N GLY A 204 11.83 6.04 4.28
CA GLY A 204 11.58 7.36 4.89
C GLY A 204 11.86 7.42 6.40
N SER A 205 11.26 8.38 7.04
CA SER A 205 11.39 8.65 8.48
C SER A 205 10.04 8.46 9.17
N PRO A 206 10.00 7.86 10.37
CA PRO A 206 8.76 7.83 11.14
C PRO A 206 8.21 9.24 11.35
N SER A 207 6.88 9.40 11.22
CA SER A 207 6.24 10.65 11.62
C SER A 207 6.10 10.67 13.14
N VAL A 208 6.64 11.71 13.75
CA VAL A 208 6.51 11.99 15.18
C VAL A 208 5.96 13.40 15.30
N SER A 209 4.73 13.53 15.75
CA SER A 209 3.98 14.77 15.64
C SER A 209 3.33 15.14 16.97
N TRP A 210 3.83 16.21 17.60
CA TRP A 210 3.33 16.68 18.89
C TRP A 210 2.39 17.88 18.72
N GLY A 211 1.24 17.86 19.40
CA GLY A 211 0.28 18.96 19.44
C GLY A 211 -0.24 19.36 18.05
N PRO A 212 -0.09 20.64 17.64
CA PRO A 212 -0.59 21.11 16.34
C PRO A 212 0.07 20.45 15.12
N ASN A 213 1.29 19.89 15.25
CA ASN A 213 1.95 19.20 14.15
C ASN A 213 1.23 17.91 13.78
N ALA A 214 0.53 17.27 14.72
CA ALA A 214 -0.29 16.06 14.46
C ALA A 214 -1.45 16.32 13.48
N ALA A 215 -1.85 17.56 13.25
CA ALA A 215 -2.81 17.92 12.22
C ALA A 215 -2.22 18.00 10.80
N ARG A 216 -0.90 17.82 10.65
CA ARG A 216 -0.18 17.79 9.38
C ARG A 216 0.08 16.33 9.00
N THR A 217 -0.78 15.74 8.20
CA THR A 217 -0.83 14.28 7.92
C THR A 217 0.47 13.67 7.40
N HIS A 218 1.31 14.47 6.70
CA HIS A 218 2.62 14.05 6.21
C HIS A 218 3.75 14.86 6.86
N TYR A 219 3.62 15.12 8.17
CA TYR A 219 4.67 15.82 8.89
C TYR A 219 5.85 14.87 9.17
N GLU A 220 7.00 15.26 8.66
CA GLU A 220 8.28 14.62 8.96
C GLU A 220 9.12 15.60 9.80
N PRO A 221 9.45 15.27 11.06
CA PRO A 221 10.23 16.18 11.90
C PRO A 221 11.67 16.28 11.42
N THR A 222 12.15 17.50 11.18
CA THR A 222 13.56 17.80 10.93
C THR A 222 14.20 18.45 12.16
N ALA A 223 15.53 18.54 12.19
CA ALA A 223 16.22 19.21 13.29
C ALA A 223 15.82 20.70 13.43
N GLU A 224 15.48 21.35 12.30
CA GLU A 224 15.14 22.76 12.24
C GLU A 224 13.67 23.06 12.54
N GLU A 225 12.75 22.15 12.17
CA GLU A 225 11.30 22.39 12.27
C GLU A 225 10.65 21.65 13.44
N SER A 226 11.34 20.69 14.06
CA SER A 226 10.78 19.92 15.18
C SER A 226 10.57 20.74 16.43
N ARG A 227 9.57 20.33 17.22
CA ARG A 227 9.25 20.96 18.50
C ARG A 227 9.68 20.08 19.66
N PRO A 228 10.05 20.67 20.82
CA PRO A 228 10.18 19.90 22.06
C PRO A 228 8.82 19.34 22.47
N ILE A 229 8.78 18.05 22.84
CA ILE A 229 7.59 17.37 23.32
C ILE A 229 7.39 17.73 24.78
N THR A 230 6.34 18.50 25.07
CA THR A 230 6.04 18.96 26.43
C THR A 230 4.65 18.52 26.89
N ARG A 231 4.35 18.63 28.17
CA ARG A 231 3.05 18.26 28.74
C ARG A 231 1.93 19.15 28.19
N GLY A 232 0.73 18.58 28.01
CA GLY A 232 -0.49 19.31 27.67
C GLY A 232 -0.99 19.14 26.24
N ALA A 233 -0.42 18.21 25.45
CA ALA A 233 -0.90 17.91 24.12
C ALA A 233 -0.75 16.42 23.76
N LEU A 234 -1.35 16.03 22.63
CA LEU A 234 -1.23 14.69 22.07
C LEU A 234 0.09 14.53 21.31
N LEU A 235 0.66 13.34 21.42
CA LEU A 235 1.76 12.86 20.58
C LEU A 235 1.23 11.75 19.68
N LEU A 236 1.41 11.89 18.39
CA LEU A 236 1.10 10.92 17.35
C LEU A 236 2.43 10.35 16.81
N LEU A 237 2.53 9.04 16.78
CA LEU A 237 3.60 8.30 16.13
C LEU A 237 3.00 7.50 14.96
N ASP A 238 3.55 7.68 13.77
CA ASP A 238 3.21 6.91 12.58
C ASP A 238 4.47 6.20 12.09
N LEU A 239 4.40 4.86 12.08
CA LEU A 239 5.56 3.99 12.03
C LEU A 239 5.32 2.83 11.08
N TRP A 240 6.19 2.68 10.10
CA TRP A 240 6.14 1.56 9.17
C TRP A 240 7.51 0.91 9.00
N ALA A 241 7.53 -0.40 9.02
CA ALA A 241 8.74 -1.18 8.76
C ALA A 241 8.39 -2.63 8.37
N ARG A 242 9.37 -3.34 7.85
CA ARG A 242 9.26 -4.77 7.49
C ARG A 242 10.55 -5.53 7.79
N GLU A 243 10.45 -6.84 7.87
CA GLU A 243 11.62 -7.70 7.76
C GLU A 243 12.19 -7.66 6.33
N PRO A 244 13.50 -7.94 6.13
CA PRO A 244 14.07 -8.06 4.78
C PRO A 244 13.29 -9.07 3.92
N GLY A 245 12.74 -8.61 2.80
CA GLY A 245 11.91 -9.41 1.89
C GLY A 245 10.48 -9.72 2.37
N GLY A 246 10.10 -9.23 3.55
CA GLY A 246 8.76 -9.38 4.13
C GLY A 246 7.78 -8.29 3.73
N ILE A 247 6.60 -8.36 4.31
CA ILE A 247 5.51 -7.39 4.16
C ILE A 247 5.64 -6.28 5.21
N TYR A 248 5.37 -5.03 4.80
CA TYR A 248 5.30 -3.91 5.74
C TYR A 248 4.20 -4.10 6.79
N ALA A 249 4.51 -3.69 8.02
CA ALA A 249 3.50 -3.32 9.00
C ALA A 249 3.50 -1.80 9.12
N ASP A 250 2.33 -1.21 9.32
CA ASP A 250 2.07 0.22 9.36
C ASP A 250 1.13 0.54 10.51
N GLN A 251 1.52 1.41 11.41
CA GLN A 251 0.78 1.63 12.65
C GLN A 251 0.88 3.06 13.13
N THR A 252 -0.26 3.62 13.52
CA THR A 252 -0.29 4.86 14.31
C THR A 252 -0.56 4.55 15.78
N TRP A 253 0.27 5.12 16.64
CA TRP A 253 0.13 5.07 18.10
C TRP A 253 0.03 6.47 18.67
N MET A 254 -0.81 6.64 19.69
CA MET A 254 -1.04 7.95 20.29
C MET A 254 -0.95 7.93 21.82
N ALA A 255 -0.46 9.04 22.37
CA ALA A 255 -0.52 9.29 23.80
C ALA A 255 -0.83 10.77 24.09
N ALA A 256 -1.49 11.01 25.21
CA ALA A 256 -1.49 12.32 25.84
C ALA A 256 -0.20 12.47 26.67
N ILE A 257 0.55 13.51 26.42
CA ILE A 257 1.72 13.85 27.23
C ILE A 257 1.22 14.59 28.48
N GLY A 258 1.07 13.85 29.58
CA GLY A 258 0.32 14.26 30.76
C GLY A 258 -1.18 13.96 30.68
N PRO A 259 -2.03 14.64 31.47
CA PRO A 259 -3.48 14.41 31.43
C PRO A 259 -4.08 14.80 30.08
N ALA A 260 -4.87 13.90 29.50
CA ALA A 260 -5.66 14.20 28.30
C ALA A 260 -6.74 15.25 28.62
N THR A 261 -6.94 16.19 27.71
CA THR A 261 -8.11 17.08 27.80
C THR A 261 -9.39 16.33 27.44
N GLU A 262 -10.57 16.86 27.83
CA GLU A 262 -11.84 16.27 27.46
C GLU A 262 -12.01 16.18 25.93
N ARG A 263 -11.59 17.23 25.21
CA ARG A 263 -11.56 17.25 23.75
C ARG A 263 -10.69 16.13 23.17
N ASP A 264 -9.48 15.95 23.69
CA ASP A 264 -8.55 14.96 23.18
C ASP A 264 -9.07 13.52 23.40
N ALA A 265 -9.68 13.28 24.55
CA ALA A 265 -10.34 12.02 24.87
C ALA A 265 -11.58 11.78 24.00
N GLU A 266 -12.34 12.84 23.66
CA GLU A 266 -13.50 12.73 22.75
C GLU A 266 -13.06 12.41 21.33
N LEU A 267 -12.06 13.14 20.79
CA LEU A 267 -11.52 12.89 19.44
C LEU A 267 -10.97 11.45 19.34
N TRP A 268 -10.26 10.97 20.35
CA TRP A 268 -9.79 9.58 20.38
C TRP A 268 -10.97 8.60 20.34
N ARG A 269 -12.01 8.81 21.15
CA ARG A 269 -13.18 7.93 21.13
C ARG A 269 -13.88 7.89 19.77
N VAL A 270 -13.98 9.03 19.08
CA VAL A 270 -14.58 9.11 17.74
C VAL A 270 -13.74 8.31 16.74
N VAL A 271 -12.42 8.56 16.68
CA VAL A 271 -11.52 7.92 15.73
C VAL A 271 -11.41 6.41 15.98
N ARG A 272 -11.30 5.99 17.25
CA ARG A 272 -11.33 4.59 17.62
C ARG A 272 -12.62 3.90 17.16
N ARG A 273 -13.80 4.51 17.43
CA ARG A 273 -15.08 3.96 16.98
C ARG A 273 -15.19 3.89 15.46
N ALA A 274 -14.59 4.84 14.75
CA ALA A 274 -14.55 4.83 13.29
C ALA A 274 -13.72 3.62 12.77
N ARG A 275 -12.54 3.40 13.36
CA ARG A 275 -11.72 2.20 13.07
C ARG A 275 -12.52 0.92 13.36
N ASP A 276 -13.08 0.82 14.55
CA ASP A 276 -13.82 -0.37 14.98
C ASP A 276 -15.03 -0.63 14.07
N ALA A 277 -15.76 0.40 13.60
CA ALA A 277 -16.87 0.25 12.66
C ALA A 277 -16.43 -0.32 11.29
N ALA A 278 -15.26 0.08 10.78
CA ALA A 278 -14.68 -0.52 9.57
C ALA A 278 -14.32 -1.99 9.80
N LEU A 279 -13.67 -2.30 10.93
CA LEU A 279 -13.29 -3.68 11.29
C LEU A 279 -14.50 -4.58 11.47
N ASP A 280 -15.55 -4.12 12.14
CA ASP A 280 -16.80 -4.85 12.37
C ASP A 280 -17.48 -5.19 11.04
N LEU A 281 -17.60 -4.22 10.14
CA LEU A 281 -18.16 -4.43 8.80
C LEU A 281 -17.35 -5.46 8.02
N LEU A 282 -16.02 -5.33 7.99
CA LEU A 282 -15.13 -6.25 7.27
C LEU A 282 -15.25 -7.66 7.84
N GLY A 283 -15.20 -7.82 9.17
CA GLY A 283 -15.34 -9.11 9.84
C GLY A 283 -16.71 -9.76 9.59
N GLU A 284 -17.80 -8.98 9.65
CA GLU A 284 -19.16 -9.47 9.35
C GLU A 284 -19.26 -9.99 7.90
N ARG A 285 -18.77 -9.19 6.92
CA ARG A 285 -18.79 -9.57 5.51
C ARG A 285 -17.99 -10.84 5.22
N VAL A 286 -16.78 -10.94 5.78
CA VAL A 286 -15.93 -12.13 5.60
C VAL A 286 -16.58 -13.36 6.25
N ARG A 287 -17.08 -13.26 7.48
CA ARG A 287 -17.75 -14.39 8.17
C ARG A 287 -19.02 -14.86 7.47
N SER A 288 -19.78 -13.95 6.87
CA SER A 288 -20.99 -14.27 6.09
C SER A 288 -20.72 -14.71 4.66
N GLY A 289 -19.46 -14.63 4.19
CA GLY A 289 -19.10 -14.89 2.79
C GLY A 289 -19.66 -13.85 1.82
N THR A 290 -20.05 -12.68 2.31
CA THR A 290 -20.56 -11.58 1.47
C THR A 290 -19.39 -10.81 0.88
N PRO A 291 -19.31 -10.65 -0.45
CA PRO A 291 -18.27 -9.83 -1.07
C PRO A 291 -18.25 -8.41 -0.50
N VAL A 292 -17.06 -7.85 -0.31
CA VAL A 292 -16.89 -6.50 0.22
C VAL A 292 -15.84 -5.72 -0.58
N ARG A 293 -16.06 -4.41 -0.72
CA ARG A 293 -15.14 -3.45 -1.32
C ARG A 293 -14.59 -2.51 -0.25
N GLY A 294 -13.43 -1.96 -0.50
CA GLY A 294 -12.82 -1.00 0.41
C GLY A 294 -13.68 0.24 0.66
N ALA A 295 -14.37 0.73 -0.36
CA ALA A 295 -15.31 1.85 -0.24
C ALA A 295 -16.40 1.64 0.82
N GLU A 296 -16.88 0.40 1.01
CA GLU A 296 -17.91 0.10 2.03
C GLU A 296 -17.35 0.27 3.45
N ALA A 297 -16.09 -0.13 3.67
CA ALA A 297 -15.43 0.02 4.97
C ALA A 297 -15.04 1.48 5.24
N ASP A 298 -14.59 2.23 4.21
CA ASP A 298 -14.35 3.68 4.30
C ASP A 298 -15.64 4.43 4.68
N ALA A 299 -16.75 4.12 4.01
CA ALA A 299 -18.05 4.72 4.31
C ALA A 299 -18.53 4.40 5.75
N ALA A 300 -18.25 3.19 6.26
CA ALA A 300 -18.59 2.83 7.64
C ALA A 300 -17.80 3.67 8.66
N ALA A 301 -16.49 3.82 8.47
CA ALA A 301 -15.66 4.66 9.33
C ALA A 301 -16.08 6.13 9.29
N LYS A 302 -16.25 6.68 8.08
CA LYS A 302 -16.62 8.08 7.87
C LYS A 302 -17.99 8.45 8.40
N ARG A 303 -18.94 7.52 8.41
CA ARG A 303 -20.24 7.75 9.04
C ARG A 303 -20.10 8.05 10.53
N VAL A 304 -19.26 7.31 11.25
CA VAL A 304 -19.01 7.55 12.69
C VAL A 304 -18.42 8.94 12.91
N ILE A 305 -17.48 9.34 12.05
CA ILE A 305 -16.83 10.67 12.12
C ILE A 305 -17.85 11.77 11.78
N ALA A 306 -18.71 11.55 10.77
CA ALA A 306 -19.75 12.48 10.37
C ALA A 306 -20.81 12.67 11.46
N ASP A 307 -21.27 11.58 12.10
CA ASP A 307 -22.24 11.62 13.19
C ASP A 307 -21.69 12.37 14.43
N ALA A 308 -20.37 12.42 14.58
CA ALA A 308 -19.69 13.22 15.59
C ALA A 308 -19.41 14.67 15.17
N GLY A 309 -19.80 15.08 13.95
CA GLY A 309 -19.62 16.44 13.44
C GLY A 309 -18.21 16.79 12.97
N HIS A 310 -17.38 15.79 12.64
CA HIS A 310 -15.97 15.98 12.26
C HIS A 310 -15.64 15.60 10.81
N LEU A 311 -16.63 15.38 9.94
CA LEU A 311 -16.39 14.92 8.57
C LEU A 311 -15.50 15.89 7.77
N GLU A 312 -15.68 17.20 7.95
CA GLU A 312 -14.86 18.24 7.30
C GLU A 312 -13.39 18.24 7.74
N HIS A 313 -13.08 17.56 8.84
CA HIS A 313 -11.75 17.40 9.39
C HIS A 313 -11.11 16.04 9.05
N THR A 314 -11.75 15.25 8.18
CA THR A 314 -11.21 14.01 7.64
C THR A 314 -10.67 14.30 6.24
N VAL A 315 -9.35 14.32 6.11
CA VAL A 315 -8.66 14.76 4.87
C VAL A 315 -8.08 13.64 4.05
N SER A 316 -8.25 12.38 4.50
CA SER A 316 -7.69 11.20 3.84
C SER A 316 -8.73 10.08 3.74
N ARG A 317 -8.42 9.09 2.90
CA ARG A 317 -9.08 7.77 2.91
C ARG A 317 -8.87 7.07 4.24
N THR A 318 -9.67 6.02 4.50
CA THR A 318 -9.56 5.22 5.73
C THR A 318 -8.43 4.19 5.69
N GLY A 319 -7.82 3.94 4.52
CA GLY A 319 -6.68 3.05 4.47
C GLY A 319 -6.19 2.76 3.05
N HIS A 320 -5.01 2.18 2.96
CA HIS A 320 -4.36 1.80 1.70
C HIS A 320 -3.98 0.33 1.69
N SER A 321 -3.85 -0.25 0.50
CA SER A 321 -3.30 -1.59 0.34
C SER A 321 -1.85 -1.65 0.81
N ILE A 322 -1.47 -2.76 1.41
CA ILE A 322 -0.09 -3.08 1.78
C ILE A 322 0.30 -4.38 1.07
N ASP A 323 1.48 -4.42 0.46
CA ASP A 323 2.00 -5.64 -0.15
C ASP A 323 3.53 -5.71 -0.10
N ARG A 324 4.10 -6.73 -0.76
CA ARG A 324 5.55 -6.94 -0.78
C ARG A 324 6.32 -5.89 -1.60
N TYR A 325 5.63 -5.12 -2.43
CA TYR A 325 6.25 -4.14 -3.33
C TYR A 325 6.33 -2.75 -2.72
N GLY A 326 5.53 -2.49 -1.69
CA GLY A 326 5.59 -1.22 -0.98
C GLY A 326 4.59 -1.13 0.16
N ILE A 327 4.76 -0.11 0.98
CA ILE A 327 3.81 0.24 2.02
C ILE A 327 2.46 0.66 1.41
N HIS A 328 2.49 1.36 0.27
CA HIS A 328 1.31 1.59 -0.57
C HIS A 328 1.28 0.55 -1.69
N GLY A 329 0.57 -0.54 -1.46
CA GLY A 329 0.51 -1.69 -2.35
C GLY A 329 -0.35 -1.48 -3.60
N LEU A 330 -0.39 -2.52 -4.45
CA LEU A 330 -1.15 -2.54 -5.71
C LEU A 330 -2.59 -3.08 -5.54
N GLY A 331 -2.94 -3.56 -4.35
CA GLY A 331 -4.26 -4.07 -4.02
C GLY A 331 -5.31 -2.97 -3.85
N PRO A 332 -6.59 -3.33 -3.63
CA PRO A 332 -7.65 -2.37 -3.37
C PRO A 332 -7.45 -1.67 -2.02
N PRO A 333 -7.58 -0.32 -1.96
CA PRO A 333 -7.53 0.46 -0.74
C PRO A 333 -8.87 0.44 0.01
N ILE A 334 -8.88 1.01 1.20
CA ILE A 334 -10.11 1.34 1.95
C ILE A 334 -10.42 2.83 1.67
N ASP A 335 -11.09 3.08 0.55
CA ASP A 335 -11.22 4.42 -0.01
C ASP A 335 -12.52 4.61 -0.79
N ASP A 336 -13.28 5.65 -0.46
CA ASP A 336 -14.41 6.20 -1.20
C ASP A 336 -14.32 7.75 -1.27
N THR A 337 -13.12 8.28 -1.02
CA THR A 337 -12.86 9.72 -0.92
C THR A 337 -12.02 10.23 -2.06
N GLU A 338 -10.87 9.61 -2.28
CA GLU A 338 -9.89 10.02 -3.28
C GLU A 338 -10.04 9.17 -4.54
N THR A 339 -10.31 7.87 -4.35
CA THR A 339 -10.36 6.90 -5.43
C THR A 339 -11.47 5.89 -5.18
N TYR A 340 -12.42 5.80 -6.09
CA TYR A 340 -13.40 4.72 -6.07
C TYR A 340 -12.83 3.49 -6.77
N ASP A 341 -12.40 2.51 -5.99
CA ASP A 341 -11.90 1.22 -6.46
C ASP A 341 -12.97 0.15 -6.28
N ASP A 342 -13.50 -0.39 -7.38
CA ASP A 342 -14.55 -1.39 -7.38
C ASP A 342 -14.06 -2.84 -7.21
N ARG A 343 -12.74 -3.04 -7.09
CA ARG A 343 -12.17 -4.36 -6.81
C ARG A 343 -12.60 -4.90 -5.46
N LEU A 344 -12.74 -6.20 -5.37
CA LEU A 344 -13.08 -6.89 -4.13
C LEU A 344 -11.85 -7.06 -3.23
N LEU A 345 -12.09 -6.97 -1.93
CA LEU A 345 -11.14 -7.38 -0.89
C LEU A 345 -11.14 -8.92 -0.81
N LEU A 346 -10.24 -9.55 -1.55
CA LEU A 346 -10.14 -11.01 -1.65
C LEU A 346 -9.39 -11.60 -0.44
N PRO A 347 -9.63 -12.88 -0.09
CA PRO A 347 -8.80 -13.57 0.89
C PRO A 347 -7.30 -13.47 0.57
N GLY A 348 -6.50 -13.09 1.56
CA GLY A 348 -5.08 -12.83 1.44
C GLY A 348 -4.70 -11.39 1.10
N VAL A 349 -5.64 -10.50 0.78
CA VAL A 349 -5.33 -9.07 0.60
C VAL A 349 -5.10 -8.43 1.96
N GLY A 350 -4.03 -7.61 2.06
CA GLY A 350 -3.70 -6.84 3.25
C GLY A 350 -3.76 -5.32 3.01
N PHE A 351 -4.18 -4.57 4.04
CA PHE A 351 -4.34 -3.12 3.99
C PHE A 351 -4.29 -2.49 5.38
N SER A 352 -4.10 -1.16 5.44
CA SER A 352 -4.28 -0.38 6.66
C SER A 352 -5.76 -0.02 6.91
N VAL A 353 -6.13 0.20 8.17
CA VAL A 353 -7.38 0.84 8.60
C VAL A 353 -7.00 1.94 9.58
N GLU A 354 -7.05 3.20 9.12
CA GLU A 354 -6.39 4.35 9.74
C GLU A 354 -7.26 5.63 9.74
N PRO A 355 -8.53 5.57 10.15
CA PRO A 355 -9.35 6.78 10.18
C PRO A 355 -8.73 7.84 11.08
N GLY A 356 -8.82 9.12 10.67
CA GLY A 356 -8.28 10.24 11.41
C GLY A 356 -9.15 11.49 11.37
N VAL A 357 -8.99 12.34 12.37
CA VAL A 357 -9.58 13.68 12.47
C VAL A 357 -8.46 14.68 12.71
N TYR A 358 -8.37 15.70 11.85
CA TYR A 358 -7.27 16.65 11.85
C TYR A 358 -7.81 18.07 11.96
N LEU A 359 -7.55 18.72 13.11
CA LEU A 359 -7.96 20.09 13.41
C LEU A 359 -6.77 21.02 13.17
N PRO A 360 -6.69 21.76 12.04
CA PRO A 360 -5.52 22.53 11.69
C PRO A 360 -5.08 23.51 12.79
N GLY A 361 -3.80 23.47 13.15
CA GLY A 361 -3.24 24.31 14.19
C GLY A 361 -3.60 23.93 15.63
N VAL A 362 -4.35 22.85 15.82
CA VAL A 362 -4.86 22.41 17.13
C VAL A 362 -4.37 21.01 17.49
N ALA A 363 -4.82 19.98 16.78
CA ALA A 363 -4.49 18.58 17.04
C ALA A 363 -4.83 17.71 15.84
N GLY A 364 -4.15 16.56 15.71
CA GLY A 364 -4.53 15.45 14.85
C GLY A 364 -4.67 14.18 15.68
N VAL A 365 -5.66 13.37 15.36
CA VAL A 365 -5.90 12.08 15.98
C VAL A 365 -6.12 11.04 14.90
N ARG A 366 -5.34 9.96 14.93
CA ARG A 366 -5.47 8.79 14.06
C ARG A 366 -5.33 7.51 14.89
N SER A 367 -6.04 6.48 14.52
CA SER A 367 -5.86 5.15 15.08
C SER A 367 -5.72 4.18 13.93
N GLU A 368 -4.61 3.46 13.89
CA GLU A 368 -4.26 2.62 12.76
C GLU A 368 -3.91 1.21 13.18
N VAL A 369 -4.42 0.28 12.39
CA VAL A 369 -4.11 -1.15 12.43
C VAL A 369 -3.96 -1.67 11.01
N ASN A 370 -3.36 -2.86 10.86
CA ASN A 370 -3.39 -3.54 9.58
C ASN A 370 -4.38 -4.71 9.62
N VAL A 371 -4.95 -4.99 8.48
CA VAL A 371 -5.93 -6.06 8.30
C VAL A 371 -5.50 -6.95 7.15
N VAL A 372 -5.61 -8.26 7.35
CA VAL A 372 -5.52 -9.26 6.29
C VAL A 372 -6.85 -9.98 6.20
N VAL A 373 -7.42 -10.04 5.00
CA VAL A 373 -8.64 -10.80 4.76
C VAL A 373 -8.32 -12.30 4.81
N GLY A 374 -8.95 -13.02 5.72
CA GLY A 374 -8.85 -14.48 5.78
C GLY A 374 -10.02 -15.17 5.09
N ASP A 375 -10.03 -16.50 5.14
CA ASP A 375 -11.10 -17.31 4.54
C ASP A 375 -12.43 -17.23 5.33
N ARG A 376 -12.36 -17.01 6.63
CA ARG A 376 -13.52 -17.06 7.54
C ARG A 376 -13.62 -15.88 8.50
N ASP A 377 -12.59 -15.09 8.61
CA ASP A 377 -12.54 -13.87 9.42
C ASP A 377 -11.39 -12.99 8.95
N ILE A 378 -11.29 -11.79 9.49
CA ILE A 378 -10.14 -10.91 9.28
C ILE A 378 -9.07 -11.17 10.35
N LEU A 379 -7.80 -11.00 9.99
CA LEU A 379 -6.69 -10.90 10.92
C LEU A 379 -6.36 -9.44 11.11
N VAL A 380 -6.41 -8.95 12.34
CA VAL A 380 -6.01 -7.58 12.69
C VAL A 380 -4.66 -7.61 13.38
N THR A 381 -3.74 -6.72 13.02
CA THR A 381 -2.42 -6.60 13.64
C THR A 381 -2.11 -5.14 14.01
N PRO A 382 -1.31 -4.93 15.09
CA PRO A 382 -0.79 -5.94 16.03
C PRO A 382 -1.90 -6.57 16.86
N ASP A 383 -1.67 -7.74 17.45
CA ASP A 383 -2.68 -8.45 18.26
C ASP A 383 -3.16 -7.62 19.46
N ASP A 384 -2.29 -6.73 19.99
CA ASP A 384 -2.52 -5.83 21.11
C ASP A 384 -2.60 -4.35 20.66
N TYR A 385 -3.31 -4.09 19.55
CA TYR A 385 -3.50 -2.74 19.04
C TYR A 385 -4.18 -1.80 20.04
N GLN A 386 -3.95 -0.52 19.88
CA GLN A 386 -4.35 0.49 20.85
C GLN A 386 -5.87 0.61 20.98
N ALA A 387 -6.41 0.27 22.17
CA ALA A 387 -7.81 0.43 22.52
C ALA A 387 -8.10 1.79 23.17
N ASP A 388 -7.24 2.22 24.07
CA ASP A 388 -7.41 3.46 24.85
C ASP A 388 -6.28 4.44 24.55
N LEU A 389 -6.58 5.74 24.68
CA LEU A 389 -5.56 6.78 24.60
C LEU A 389 -4.59 6.61 25.78
N LEU A 390 -3.31 6.39 25.47
CA LEU A 390 -2.29 6.28 26.50
C LEU A 390 -2.08 7.64 27.19
N ALA A 391 -1.77 7.63 28.48
CA ALA A 391 -1.30 8.81 29.22
C ALA A 391 0.12 8.54 29.73
N VAL A 392 1.06 9.37 29.34
CA VAL A 392 2.49 9.22 29.67
C VAL A 392 3.09 10.50 30.22
#